data_8bf00c5e1aaf40d1fbd5abd01b47e1f2
#
_entry.id   8bf00c5e1aaf40d1fbd5abd01b47e1f2
#
_cell.length_a   1.000
_cell.length_b   1.000
_cell.length_c   1.000
_cell.angle_alpha   90.00
_cell.angle_beta   90.00
_cell.angle_gamma   90.00
#
_symmetry.space_group_name_H-M   'P 1'
#
loop_
_entity.id
_entity.type
_entity.pdbx_description
1 polymer ?
#
loop_
_entity_poly.entity_id
_entity_poly.type
_entity_poly.pdbx_seq_one_letter_code
_entity_poly.pdbx_strand_id
1 'polypeptide(L)'
;MYKDEFNVAQFLDRTDIMIGQALLLKYKPVNLDVLPLYIVLVLAVPAVLWGLLRRPNWTLLCSAVLYFVARHFDWNLPSFPDGKWYFNPFAWQFLFVFGVWCGFGGGPTVRTAALSRPVTIVAAAWLVFAFLIVMTWHVPTLARFVPQALSHAIYPIDKPNLDPLRLTHFVALMVVLLHVLPPDLPGLTSKWLRPLILCGQRSLPVFCFGVLLSFAAHWILVQVAGGIVAQMLVSVLGIVLLVGIAWIATLYRSLPILFGTKTRVFRIGRDAATTEEK
;
A
#
# COMPACT_ATOMS: atom_id res chain seq x y z
N MET A 1 -7.32 21.71 -19.61
CA MET A 1 -6.29 20.65 -19.65
C MET A 1 -6.01 20.12 -18.23
N TYR A 2 -5.28 20.79 -17.33
CA TYR A 2 -5.01 20.23 -15.98
C TYR A 2 -6.24 20.10 -15.08
N LYS A 3 -7.23 20.98 -15.19
CA LYS A 3 -8.45 20.92 -14.36
C LYS A 3 -9.25 19.64 -14.60
N ASP A 4 -9.27 19.16 -15.82
CA ASP A 4 -10.02 17.96 -16.23
C ASP A 4 -9.21 16.68 -15.91
N GLU A 5 -7.89 16.71 -16.13
CA GLU A 5 -7.00 15.57 -15.83
C GLU A 5 -7.00 15.16 -14.36
N PHE A 6 -7.15 16.13 -13.43
CA PHE A 6 -7.13 15.86 -11.99
C PHE A 6 -8.51 15.84 -11.34
N ASN A 7 -9.58 15.88 -12.15
CA ASN A 7 -10.97 15.93 -11.67
C ASN A 7 -11.23 17.10 -10.69
N VAL A 8 -10.51 18.21 -10.87
CA VAL A 8 -10.59 19.39 -9.99
C VAL A 8 -11.52 20.46 -10.56
N ALA A 9 -11.87 20.39 -11.86
CA ALA A 9 -12.74 21.38 -12.49
C ALA A 9 -14.08 21.52 -11.76
N GLN A 10 -14.73 20.39 -11.47
CA GLN A 10 -16.00 20.37 -10.75
C GLN A 10 -15.89 20.91 -9.31
N PHE A 11 -14.73 20.73 -8.66
CA PHE A 11 -14.48 21.28 -7.33
C PHE A 11 -14.43 22.82 -7.34
N LEU A 12 -13.88 23.42 -8.39
CA LEU A 12 -13.79 24.87 -8.53
C LEU A 12 -15.15 25.50 -8.89
N ASP A 13 -15.97 24.76 -9.67
CA ASP A 13 -17.26 25.27 -10.15
C ASP A 13 -18.37 25.19 -9.08
N ARG A 14 -18.36 24.17 -8.21
CA ARG A 14 -19.38 23.89 -7.19
C ARG A 14 -18.74 23.41 -5.88
N THR A 15 -17.92 24.26 -5.29
CA THR A 15 -17.11 23.95 -4.10
C THR A 15 -17.95 23.50 -2.90
N ASP A 16 -19.12 24.08 -2.69
CA ASP A 16 -20.07 23.78 -1.61
C ASP A 16 -20.51 22.32 -1.65
N ILE A 17 -20.96 21.84 -2.81
CA ILE A 17 -21.38 20.45 -3.02
C ILE A 17 -20.19 19.52 -2.92
N MET A 18 -19.05 19.91 -3.50
CA MET A 18 -17.86 19.08 -3.54
C MET A 18 -17.26 18.82 -2.16
N ILE A 19 -17.27 19.81 -1.26
CA ILE A 19 -16.84 19.64 0.14
C ILE A 19 -17.73 18.61 0.84
N GLY A 20 -19.07 18.73 0.69
CA GLY A 20 -19.99 17.75 1.25
C GLY A 20 -19.75 16.33 0.73
N GLN A 21 -19.53 16.16 -0.59
CA GLN A 21 -19.23 14.86 -1.20
C GLN A 21 -17.85 14.33 -0.79
N ALA A 22 -16.87 15.20 -0.58
CA ALA A 22 -15.54 14.80 -0.09
C ALA A 22 -15.61 14.33 1.37
N LEU A 23 -16.38 15.01 2.23
CA LEU A 23 -16.60 14.56 3.61
C LEU A 23 -17.33 13.20 3.69
N LEU A 24 -18.23 12.92 2.75
CA LEU A 24 -18.87 11.63 2.59
C LEU A 24 -17.98 10.59 1.89
N LEU A 25 -16.73 10.91 1.59
CA LEU A 25 -15.75 10.08 0.89
C LEU A 25 -16.20 9.66 -0.52
N LYS A 26 -17.18 10.33 -1.11
CA LYS A 26 -17.68 10.05 -2.46
C LYS A 26 -16.86 10.77 -3.53
N TYR A 27 -16.47 12.04 -3.30
CA TYR A 27 -15.59 12.79 -4.20
C TYR A 27 -14.13 12.60 -3.81
N LYS A 28 -13.29 12.32 -4.80
CA LYS A 28 -11.85 12.08 -4.64
C LYS A 28 -11.08 12.69 -5.82
N PRO A 29 -10.11 13.54 -5.56
CA PRO A 29 -9.15 13.94 -6.59
C PRO A 29 -8.37 12.73 -7.09
N VAL A 30 -7.96 12.76 -8.35
CA VAL A 30 -7.12 11.70 -8.96
C VAL A 30 -5.85 11.50 -8.13
N ASN A 31 -5.44 10.25 -7.97
CA ASN A 31 -4.29 9.80 -7.16
C ASN A 31 -4.46 9.91 -5.63
N LEU A 32 -5.56 10.49 -5.12
CA LEU A 32 -5.88 10.50 -3.69
C LEU A 32 -6.90 9.44 -3.28
N ASP A 33 -7.30 8.56 -4.21
CA ASP A 33 -8.29 7.49 -3.97
C ASP A 33 -7.90 6.51 -2.86
N VAL A 34 -6.61 6.40 -2.55
CA VAL A 34 -6.09 5.56 -1.47
C VAL A 34 -6.46 6.10 -0.09
N LEU A 35 -6.60 7.43 0.08
CA LEU A 35 -6.87 8.03 1.39
C LEU A 35 -8.26 7.66 1.95
N PRO A 36 -9.37 7.72 1.20
CA PRO A 36 -10.66 7.22 1.65
C PRO A 36 -10.62 5.74 2.02
N LEU A 37 -9.96 4.90 1.21
CA LEU A 37 -9.75 3.49 1.56
C LEU A 37 -9.03 3.35 2.90
N TYR A 38 -7.95 4.10 3.12
CA TYR A 38 -7.20 4.08 4.36
C TYR A 38 -8.07 4.47 5.57
N ILE A 39 -8.92 5.50 5.44
CA ILE A 39 -9.85 5.93 6.49
C ILE A 39 -10.81 4.79 6.85
N VAL A 40 -11.43 4.15 5.86
CA VAL A 40 -12.36 3.03 6.09
C VAL A 40 -11.65 1.85 6.76
N LEU A 41 -10.45 1.50 6.30
CA LEU A 41 -9.68 0.40 6.89
C LEU A 41 -9.26 0.71 8.34
N VAL A 42 -8.84 1.93 8.64
CA VAL A 42 -8.47 2.35 10.01
C VAL A 42 -9.69 2.35 10.94
N LEU A 43 -10.85 2.78 10.46
CA LEU A 43 -12.09 2.69 11.23
C LEU A 43 -12.48 1.24 11.52
N ALA A 44 -12.16 0.30 10.63
CA ALA A 44 -12.41 -1.14 10.83
C ALA A 44 -11.39 -1.80 11.78
N VAL A 45 -10.24 -1.16 12.08
CA VAL A 45 -9.17 -1.74 12.93
C VAL A 45 -9.70 -2.32 14.24
N PRO A 46 -10.52 -1.62 15.05
CA PRO A 46 -10.98 -2.15 16.33
C PRO A 46 -11.73 -3.48 16.19
N ALA A 47 -12.61 -3.58 15.17
CA ALA A 47 -13.38 -4.79 14.91
C ALA A 47 -12.48 -5.94 14.41
N VAL A 48 -11.55 -5.63 13.51
CA VAL A 48 -10.58 -6.60 12.99
C VAL A 48 -9.69 -7.12 14.12
N LEU A 49 -9.15 -6.24 14.97
CA LEU A 49 -8.31 -6.63 16.11
C LEU A 49 -9.09 -7.49 17.10
N TRP A 50 -10.33 -7.10 17.43
CA TRP A 50 -11.18 -7.89 18.31
C TRP A 50 -11.41 -9.30 17.76
N GLY A 51 -11.69 -9.44 16.47
CA GLY A 51 -11.84 -10.72 15.80
C GLY A 51 -10.55 -11.55 15.80
N LEU A 52 -9.42 -10.93 15.47
CA LEU A 52 -8.11 -11.60 15.43
C LEU A 52 -7.62 -12.04 16.81
N LEU A 53 -7.89 -11.27 17.87
CA LEU A 53 -7.54 -11.65 19.23
C LEU A 53 -8.38 -12.83 19.75
N ARG A 54 -9.63 -12.97 19.28
CA ARG A 54 -10.51 -14.06 19.71
C ARG A 54 -10.37 -15.31 18.84
N ARG A 55 -10.39 -15.15 17.51
CA ARG A 55 -10.38 -16.26 16.55
C ARG A 55 -9.66 -15.85 15.27
N PRO A 56 -8.32 -15.84 15.24
CA PRO A 56 -7.52 -15.29 14.13
C PRO A 56 -7.85 -15.92 12.78
N ASN A 57 -7.93 -17.24 12.70
CA ASN A 57 -8.18 -17.95 11.45
C ASN A 57 -9.60 -17.74 10.91
N TRP A 58 -10.60 -17.65 11.80
CA TRP A 58 -11.97 -17.35 11.41
C TRP A 58 -12.11 -15.92 10.89
N THR A 59 -11.43 -14.97 11.51
CA THR A 59 -11.43 -13.57 11.06
C THR A 59 -10.82 -13.46 9.66
N LEU A 60 -9.70 -14.14 9.42
CA LEU A 60 -9.08 -14.18 8.10
C LEU A 60 -10.00 -14.86 7.07
N LEU A 61 -10.65 -15.98 7.44
CA LEU A 61 -11.60 -16.68 6.57
C LEU A 61 -12.79 -15.79 6.20
N CYS A 62 -13.41 -15.12 7.17
CA CYS A 62 -14.51 -14.19 6.91
C CYS A 62 -14.08 -13.04 5.96
N SER A 63 -12.87 -12.52 6.16
CA SER A 63 -12.29 -11.51 5.29
C SER A 63 -12.07 -12.03 3.86
N ALA A 64 -11.59 -13.26 3.70
CA ALA A 64 -11.44 -13.91 2.41
C ALA A 64 -12.80 -14.16 1.73
N VAL A 65 -13.79 -14.63 2.47
CA VAL A 65 -15.16 -14.82 1.96
C VAL A 65 -15.73 -13.48 1.46
N LEU A 66 -15.58 -12.41 2.25
CA LEU A 66 -16.03 -11.07 1.84
C LEU A 66 -15.32 -10.59 0.57
N TYR A 67 -14.03 -10.86 0.43
CA TYR A 67 -13.27 -10.56 -0.78
C TYR A 67 -13.85 -11.25 -2.01
N PHE A 68 -14.10 -12.57 -1.92
CA PHE A 68 -14.65 -13.33 -3.05
C PHE A 68 -16.09 -12.93 -3.38
N VAL A 69 -16.91 -12.72 -2.37
CA VAL A 69 -18.31 -12.26 -2.54
C VAL A 69 -18.35 -10.88 -3.19
N ALA A 70 -17.53 -9.94 -2.70
CA ALA A 70 -17.48 -8.59 -3.26
C ALA A 70 -17.05 -8.60 -4.74
N ARG A 71 -16.11 -9.46 -5.12
CA ARG A 71 -15.69 -9.61 -6.52
C ARG A 71 -16.77 -10.28 -7.38
N HIS A 72 -17.42 -11.31 -6.85
CA HIS A 72 -18.44 -12.06 -7.61
C HIS A 72 -19.69 -11.23 -7.89
N PHE A 73 -20.16 -10.46 -6.91
CA PHE A 73 -21.35 -9.60 -7.02
C PHE A 73 -21.04 -8.16 -7.42
N ASP A 74 -19.79 -7.85 -7.72
CA ASP A 74 -19.32 -6.50 -8.06
C ASP A 74 -19.75 -5.43 -7.02
N TRP A 75 -19.68 -5.80 -5.72
CA TRP A 75 -19.95 -4.90 -4.62
C TRP A 75 -18.86 -3.85 -4.51
N ASN A 76 -19.26 -2.58 -4.56
CA ASN A 76 -18.35 -1.46 -4.39
C ASN A 76 -19.13 -0.24 -3.87
N LEU A 77 -18.43 0.76 -3.37
CA LEU A 77 -19.03 2.02 -2.94
C LEU A 77 -19.20 2.98 -4.12
N PRO A 78 -20.29 3.79 -4.13
CA PRO A 78 -20.51 4.78 -5.17
C PRO A 78 -19.50 5.93 -5.06
N SER A 79 -19.09 6.45 -6.21
CA SER A 79 -18.25 7.65 -6.35
C SER A 79 -19.08 8.79 -6.93
N PHE A 80 -18.70 10.03 -6.65
CA PHE A 80 -19.31 11.23 -7.21
C PHE A 80 -18.43 11.78 -8.36
N PRO A 81 -19.00 12.29 -9.49
CA PRO A 81 -20.45 12.38 -9.80
C PRO A 81 -21.09 11.05 -10.14
N ASP A 82 -20.34 10.15 -10.76
CA ASP A 82 -20.80 8.85 -11.22
C ASP A 82 -19.72 7.79 -11.04
N GLY A 83 -20.13 6.50 -10.98
CA GLY A 83 -19.21 5.37 -10.93
C GLY A 83 -19.02 4.78 -9.56
N LYS A 84 -17.93 4.01 -9.42
CA LYS A 84 -17.57 3.26 -8.21
C LYS A 84 -16.20 3.70 -7.69
N TRP A 85 -15.91 3.37 -6.44
CA TRP A 85 -14.59 3.61 -5.88
C TRP A 85 -13.51 2.88 -6.67
N TYR A 86 -12.41 3.58 -6.98
CA TYR A 86 -11.28 2.99 -7.67
C TYR A 86 -10.63 1.87 -6.82
N PHE A 87 -10.46 2.10 -5.52
CA PHE A 87 -10.03 1.05 -4.59
C PHE A 87 -11.24 0.53 -3.81
N ASN A 88 -11.74 -0.64 -4.22
CA ASN A 88 -12.89 -1.28 -3.59
C ASN A 88 -12.56 -1.72 -2.15
N PRO A 89 -13.15 -1.10 -1.11
CA PRO A 89 -12.80 -1.41 0.27
C PRO A 89 -13.15 -2.85 0.66
N PHE A 90 -14.19 -3.44 0.07
CA PHE A 90 -14.58 -4.83 0.34
C PHE A 90 -13.57 -5.84 -0.22
N ALA A 91 -12.84 -5.49 -1.27
CA ALA A 91 -11.77 -6.32 -1.80
C ALA A 91 -10.43 -6.04 -1.08
N TRP A 92 -10.05 -4.77 -0.95
CA TRP A 92 -8.74 -4.39 -0.39
C TRP A 92 -8.61 -4.65 1.11
N GLN A 93 -9.73 -4.76 1.85
CA GLN A 93 -9.71 -5.15 3.26
C GLN A 93 -9.05 -6.51 3.49
N PHE A 94 -9.13 -7.44 2.51
CA PHE A 94 -8.51 -8.75 2.66
C PHE A 94 -7.00 -8.65 2.80
N LEU A 95 -6.35 -7.82 1.97
CA LEU A 95 -4.92 -7.59 2.06
C LEU A 95 -4.51 -6.97 3.40
N PHE A 96 -5.34 -6.03 3.89
CA PHE A 96 -5.15 -5.39 5.19
C PHE A 96 -5.28 -6.38 6.35
N VAL A 97 -6.36 -7.16 6.40
CA VAL A 97 -6.61 -8.16 7.44
C VAL A 97 -5.53 -9.26 7.41
N PHE A 98 -5.12 -9.70 6.22
CA PHE A 98 -4.01 -10.65 6.04
C PHE A 98 -2.70 -10.09 6.61
N GLY A 99 -2.37 -8.84 6.34
CA GLY A 99 -1.18 -8.19 6.90
C GLY A 99 -1.21 -8.11 8.42
N VAL A 100 -2.35 -7.72 9.01
CA VAL A 100 -2.53 -7.68 10.47
C VAL A 100 -2.45 -9.09 11.07
N TRP A 101 -3.09 -10.08 10.44
CA TRP A 101 -3.03 -11.48 10.85
C TRP A 101 -1.59 -12.01 10.87
N CYS A 102 -0.79 -11.72 9.85
CA CYS A 102 0.63 -12.06 9.84
C CYS A 102 1.39 -11.39 11.00
N GLY A 103 1.08 -10.14 11.32
CA GLY A 103 1.71 -9.39 12.42
C GLY A 103 1.33 -9.90 13.82
N PHE A 104 0.12 -10.45 13.98
CA PHE A 104 -0.35 -11.05 15.24
C PHE A 104 0.04 -12.51 15.44
N GLY A 105 0.98 -13.01 14.66
CA GLY A 105 1.50 -14.38 14.82
C GLY A 105 0.53 -15.47 14.33
N GLY A 106 -0.44 -15.12 13.46
CA GLY A 106 -1.25 -16.10 12.71
C GLY A 106 -0.42 -17.09 11.93
N GLY A 107 0.90 -16.96 12.06
CA GLY A 107 1.77 -17.69 11.28
C GLY A 107 3.13 -18.12 11.76
N PRO A 108 3.41 -18.67 12.95
CA PRO A 108 4.65 -19.42 13.07
C PRO A 108 4.76 -20.50 11.99
N THR A 109 3.68 -21.23 11.77
CA THR A 109 3.58 -22.27 10.72
C THR A 109 3.64 -21.67 9.32
N VAL A 110 2.90 -20.59 9.06
CA VAL A 110 2.91 -19.91 7.75
C VAL A 110 4.25 -19.24 7.49
N ARG A 111 4.85 -18.61 8.50
CA ARG A 111 6.20 -18.03 8.37
C ARG A 111 7.23 -19.12 8.05
N THR A 112 7.20 -20.25 8.76
CA THR A 112 8.11 -21.36 8.51
C THR A 112 7.90 -21.92 7.11
N ALA A 113 6.64 -22.08 6.67
CA ALA A 113 6.32 -22.52 5.31
C ALA A 113 6.78 -21.49 4.26
N ALA A 114 6.51 -20.21 4.48
CA ALA A 114 6.91 -19.11 3.58
C ALA A 114 8.43 -19.02 3.42
N LEU A 115 9.20 -19.28 4.48
CA LEU A 115 10.67 -19.29 4.45
C LEU A 115 11.26 -20.62 3.96
N SER A 116 10.44 -21.61 3.64
CA SER A 116 10.92 -22.88 3.07
C SER A 116 11.50 -22.67 1.66
N ARG A 117 12.57 -23.39 1.34
CA ARG A 117 13.23 -23.30 0.03
C ARG A 117 12.29 -23.48 -1.16
N PRO A 118 11.39 -24.50 -1.19
CA PRO A 118 10.51 -24.70 -2.33
C PRO A 118 9.53 -23.54 -2.53
N VAL A 119 8.97 -22.99 -1.45
CA VAL A 119 8.05 -21.84 -1.53
C VAL A 119 8.77 -20.58 -2.03
N THR A 120 9.99 -20.35 -1.55
CA THR A 120 10.82 -19.22 -2.02
C THR A 120 11.17 -19.37 -3.51
N ILE A 121 11.51 -20.56 -3.98
CA ILE A 121 11.79 -20.81 -5.40
C ILE A 121 10.55 -20.56 -6.26
N VAL A 122 9.40 -21.08 -5.85
CA VAL A 122 8.12 -20.86 -6.56
C VAL A 122 7.76 -19.38 -6.58
N ALA A 123 7.91 -18.68 -5.46
CA ALA A 123 7.66 -17.24 -5.37
C ALA A 123 8.61 -16.45 -6.29
N ALA A 124 9.90 -16.77 -6.29
CA ALA A 124 10.88 -16.12 -7.17
C ALA A 124 10.57 -16.39 -8.65
N ALA A 125 10.24 -17.64 -9.01
CA ALA A 125 9.83 -17.99 -10.37
C ALA A 125 8.57 -17.23 -10.81
N TRP A 126 7.59 -17.09 -9.91
CA TRP A 126 6.39 -16.27 -10.17
C TRP A 126 6.72 -14.80 -10.43
N LEU A 127 7.63 -14.20 -9.65
CA LEU A 127 8.08 -12.83 -9.85
C LEU A 127 8.83 -12.65 -11.16
N VAL A 128 9.71 -13.61 -11.52
CA VAL A 128 10.41 -13.61 -12.81
C VAL A 128 9.42 -13.72 -13.96
N PHE A 129 8.45 -14.63 -13.87
CA PHE A 129 7.39 -14.76 -14.85
C PHE A 129 6.61 -13.45 -15.02
N ALA A 130 6.17 -12.84 -13.92
CA ALA A 130 5.47 -11.56 -13.96
C ALA A 130 6.32 -10.44 -14.57
N PHE A 131 7.61 -10.40 -14.25
CA PHE A 131 8.56 -9.46 -14.85
C PHE A 131 8.68 -9.66 -16.36
N LEU A 132 8.83 -10.89 -16.83
CA LEU A 132 8.90 -11.21 -18.25
C LEU A 132 7.63 -10.78 -19.00
N ILE A 133 6.44 -11.03 -18.43
CA ILE A 133 5.18 -10.58 -19.01
C ILE A 133 5.12 -9.03 -19.12
N VAL A 134 5.53 -8.31 -18.08
CA VAL A 134 5.57 -6.83 -18.15
C VAL A 134 6.60 -6.34 -19.18
N MET A 135 7.74 -7.03 -19.31
CA MET A 135 8.76 -6.69 -20.32
C MET A 135 8.25 -6.79 -21.77
N THR A 136 7.24 -7.63 -22.04
CA THR A 136 6.64 -7.71 -23.39
C THR A 136 6.02 -6.39 -23.86
N TRP A 137 5.64 -5.50 -22.94
CA TRP A 137 5.10 -4.18 -23.28
C TRP A 137 6.18 -3.19 -23.69
N HIS A 138 7.39 -3.39 -23.21
CA HIS A 138 8.53 -2.50 -23.48
C HIS A 138 9.40 -3.01 -24.64
N VAL A 139 9.39 -4.33 -24.84
CA VAL A 139 10.21 -5.00 -25.85
C VAL A 139 9.30 -5.80 -26.80
N PRO A 140 8.90 -5.23 -27.96
CA PRO A 140 7.96 -5.87 -28.89
C PRO A 140 8.39 -7.25 -29.39
N THR A 141 9.71 -7.50 -29.43
CA THR A 141 10.26 -8.80 -29.81
C THR A 141 9.88 -9.91 -28.84
N LEU A 142 9.79 -9.61 -27.55
CA LEU A 142 9.35 -10.58 -26.52
C LEU A 142 7.85 -10.88 -26.62
N ALA A 143 7.05 -9.91 -27.07
CA ALA A 143 5.61 -10.09 -27.25
C ALA A 143 5.26 -11.22 -28.21
N ARG A 144 6.15 -11.50 -29.20
CA ARG A 144 5.96 -12.57 -30.19
C ARG A 144 6.03 -13.98 -29.59
N PHE A 145 6.69 -14.14 -28.45
CA PHE A 145 6.83 -15.41 -27.77
C PHE A 145 5.68 -15.71 -26.78
N VAL A 146 4.84 -14.72 -26.49
CA VAL A 146 3.70 -14.91 -25.58
C VAL A 146 2.48 -15.38 -26.36
N PRO A 147 1.95 -16.57 -26.05
CA PRO A 147 0.71 -17.06 -26.68
C PRO A 147 -0.45 -16.12 -26.40
N GLN A 148 -1.29 -15.88 -27.41
CA GLN A 148 -2.47 -15.02 -27.27
C GLN A 148 -3.41 -15.49 -26.15
N ALA A 149 -3.57 -16.82 -25.98
CA ALA A 149 -4.36 -17.39 -24.90
C ALA A 149 -3.86 -16.96 -23.50
N LEU A 150 -2.54 -16.89 -23.30
CA LEU A 150 -1.94 -16.43 -22.05
C LEU A 150 -2.17 -14.93 -21.83
N SER A 151 -2.03 -14.12 -22.89
CA SER A 151 -2.32 -12.70 -22.83
C SER A 151 -3.78 -12.43 -22.45
N HIS A 152 -4.73 -13.13 -23.05
CA HIS A 152 -6.16 -13.02 -22.72
C HIS A 152 -6.50 -13.53 -21.32
N ALA A 153 -5.76 -14.50 -20.79
CA ALA A 153 -5.93 -14.98 -19.42
C ALA A 153 -5.41 -14.01 -18.35
N ILE A 154 -4.39 -13.21 -18.70
CA ILE A 154 -3.77 -12.26 -17.76
C ILE A 154 -4.47 -10.90 -17.83
N TYR A 155 -4.87 -10.45 -19.02
CA TYR A 155 -5.41 -9.11 -19.25
C TYR A 155 -6.90 -9.15 -19.67
N PRO A 156 -7.70 -8.17 -19.19
CA PRO A 156 -7.37 -7.02 -18.36
C PRO A 156 -7.23 -7.38 -16.88
N ILE A 157 -6.22 -6.83 -16.20
CA ILE A 157 -6.05 -6.98 -14.75
C ILE A 157 -7.02 -6.01 -14.03
N ASP A 158 -7.91 -6.56 -13.21
CA ASP A 158 -8.87 -5.79 -12.42
C ASP A 158 -8.20 -5.12 -11.21
N LYS A 159 -7.61 -3.95 -11.44
CA LYS A 159 -6.90 -3.19 -10.41
C LYS A 159 -7.82 -2.71 -9.27
N PRO A 160 -9.02 -2.18 -9.54
CA PRO A 160 -9.97 -1.76 -8.52
C PRO A 160 -10.33 -2.83 -7.50
N ASN A 161 -10.60 -4.05 -7.95
CA ASN A 161 -11.08 -5.14 -7.10
C ASN A 161 -9.98 -6.09 -6.63
N LEU A 162 -8.73 -5.63 -6.55
CA LEU A 162 -7.60 -6.44 -6.09
C LEU A 162 -7.52 -7.80 -6.79
N ASP A 163 -7.19 -7.79 -8.08
CA ASP A 163 -7.07 -9.01 -8.88
C ASP A 163 -6.25 -10.11 -8.17
N PRO A 164 -6.65 -11.39 -8.24
CA PRO A 164 -5.88 -12.51 -7.66
C PRO A 164 -4.43 -12.56 -8.12
N LEU A 165 -4.15 -12.16 -9.38
CA LEU A 165 -2.77 -12.07 -9.88
C LEU A 165 -1.94 -11.03 -9.12
N ARG A 166 -2.57 -9.88 -8.75
CA ARG A 166 -1.91 -8.86 -7.92
C ARG A 166 -1.69 -9.33 -6.50
N LEU A 167 -2.70 -10.02 -5.94
CA LEU A 167 -2.61 -10.58 -4.60
C LEU A 167 -1.49 -11.62 -4.51
N THR A 168 -1.43 -12.58 -5.44
CA THR A 168 -0.37 -13.60 -5.49
C THR A 168 1.00 -13.00 -5.75
N HIS A 169 1.09 -11.97 -6.62
CA HIS A 169 2.33 -11.24 -6.85
C HIS A 169 2.82 -10.54 -5.57
N PHE A 170 1.92 -9.90 -4.83
CA PHE A 170 2.26 -9.26 -3.54
C PHE A 170 2.75 -10.26 -2.51
N VAL A 171 2.06 -11.41 -2.38
CA VAL A 171 2.46 -12.48 -1.46
C VAL A 171 3.82 -13.07 -1.86
N ALA A 172 4.05 -13.30 -3.15
CA ALA A 172 5.33 -13.80 -3.66
C ALA A 172 6.47 -12.81 -3.37
N LEU A 173 6.22 -11.51 -3.59
CA LEU A 173 7.19 -10.46 -3.26
C LEU A 173 7.50 -10.43 -1.75
N MET A 174 6.48 -10.57 -0.91
CA MET A 174 6.66 -10.60 0.54
C MET A 174 7.49 -11.82 0.98
N VAL A 175 7.24 -13.01 0.41
CA VAL A 175 8.02 -14.22 0.68
C VAL A 175 9.50 -14.05 0.31
N VAL A 176 9.77 -13.53 -0.89
CA VAL A 176 11.14 -13.29 -1.34
C VAL A 176 11.83 -12.24 -0.49
N LEU A 177 11.14 -11.14 -0.15
CA LEU A 177 11.70 -10.10 0.72
C LEU A 177 12.03 -10.61 2.12
N LEU A 178 11.15 -11.42 2.73
CA LEU A 178 11.41 -12.03 4.03
C LEU A 178 12.62 -12.96 4.03
N HIS A 179 12.90 -13.58 2.89
CA HIS A 179 14.07 -14.47 2.73
C HIS A 179 15.36 -13.66 2.49
N VAL A 180 15.30 -12.62 1.66
CA VAL A 180 16.46 -11.80 1.29
C VAL A 180 16.82 -10.77 2.38
N LEU A 181 15.81 -10.26 3.09
CA LEU A 181 15.95 -9.23 4.13
C LEU A 181 15.49 -9.79 5.50
N PRO A 182 16.24 -10.69 6.10
CA PRO A 182 15.93 -11.17 7.45
C PRO A 182 15.96 -9.99 8.44
N PRO A 183 15.09 -9.98 9.47
CA PRO A 183 14.98 -8.88 10.44
C PRO A 183 16.31 -8.54 11.14
N ASP A 184 17.19 -9.54 11.27
CA ASP A 184 18.48 -9.44 11.96
C ASP A 184 19.63 -9.03 11.02
N LEU A 185 19.32 -8.62 9.78
CA LEU A 185 20.35 -8.22 8.83
C LEU A 185 21.11 -6.98 9.34
N PRO A 186 22.45 -7.04 9.55
CA PRO A 186 23.22 -5.92 10.06
C PRO A 186 23.10 -4.65 9.21
N GLY A 187 22.83 -4.82 7.90
CA GLY A 187 22.61 -3.72 6.97
C GLY A 187 21.39 -2.86 7.31
N LEU A 188 20.35 -3.40 7.95
CA LEU A 188 19.15 -2.66 8.34
C LEU A 188 19.42 -1.61 9.43
N THR A 189 20.49 -1.75 10.20
CA THR A 189 20.95 -0.79 11.21
C THR A 189 21.88 0.27 10.61
N SER A 190 22.23 0.17 9.35
CA SER A 190 23.13 1.08 8.66
C SER A 190 22.58 2.51 8.61
N LYS A 191 23.46 3.49 8.82
CA LYS A 191 23.15 4.92 8.72
C LYS A 191 22.61 5.29 7.33
N TRP A 192 23.03 4.58 6.28
CA TRP A 192 22.61 4.81 4.89
C TRP A 192 21.16 4.40 4.63
N LEU A 193 20.67 3.36 5.31
CA LEU A 193 19.28 2.91 5.17
C LEU A 193 18.31 3.65 6.10
N ARG A 194 18.83 4.39 7.08
CA ARG A 194 18.01 5.14 8.04
C ARG A 194 16.98 6.08 7.39
N PRO A 195 17.29 6.85 6.32
CA PRO A 195 16.30 7.69 5.64
C PRO A 195 15.14 6.89 5.05
N LEU A 196 15.42 5.75 4.42
CA LEU A 196 14.39 4.87 3.83
C LEU A 196 13.50 4.25 4.91
N ILE A 197 14.11 3.77 6.00
CA ILE A 197 13.38 3.23 7.16
C ILE A 197 12.48 4.31 7.75
N LEU A 198 12.96 5.54 7.86
CA LEU A 198 12.20 6.67 8.37
C LEU A 198 10.99 6.99 7.49
N CYS A 199 11.16 7.00 6.16
CA CYS A 199 10.05 7.16 5.21
C CYS A 199 9.01 6.06 5.37
N GLY A 200 9.43 4.80 5.55
CA GLY A 200 8.53 3.68 5.80
C GLY A 200 7.76 3.80 7.12
N GLN A 201 8.42 4.25 8.19
CA GLN A 201 7.79 4.46 9.49
C GLN A 201 6.81 5.65 9.51
N ARG A 202 6.94 6.57 8.56
CA ARG A 202 6.10 7.77 8.36
C ARG A 202 5.36 7.70 7.03
N SER A 203 4.89 6.52 6.66
CA SER A 203 4.34 6.25 5.33
C SER A 203 3.19 7.17 4.92
N LEU A 204 2.26 7.50 5.84
CA LEU A 204 1.11 8.35 5.51
C LEU A 204 1.49 9.80 5.15
N PRO A 205 2.21 10.58 5.98
CA PRO A 205 2.63 11.92 5.58
C PRO A 205 3.55 11.88 4.36
N VAL A 206 4.45 10.91 4.25
CA VAL A 206 5.33 10.74 3.07
C VAL A 206 4.49 10.48 1.81
N PHE A 207 3.46 9.64 1.88
CA PHE A 207 2.56 9.38 0.77
C PHE A 207 1.79 10.66 0.35
N CYS A 208 1.18 11.36 1.31
CA CYS A 208 0.42 12.58 1.01
C CYS A 208 1.28 13.65 0.33
N PHE A 209 2.48 13.90 0.86
CA PHE A 209 3.42 14.82 0.23
C PHE A 209 3.94 14.30 -1.10
N GLY A 210 4.14 13.00 -1.23
CA GLY A 210 4.56 12.35 -2.48
C GLY A 210 3.57 12.62 -3.62
N VAL A 211 2.27 12.58 -3.36
CA VAL A 211 1.26 12.92 -4.36
C VAL A 211 1.36 14.39 -4.78
N LEU A 212 1.51 15.32 -3.82
CA LEU A 212 1.67 16.75 -4.11
C LEU A 212 2.97 17.03 -4.89
N LEU A 213 4.07 16.39 -4.48
CA LEU A 213 5.35 16.53 -5.18
C LEU A 213 5.30 15.94 -6.59
N SER A 214 4.59 14.82 -6.80
CA SER A 214 4.41 14.23 -8.13
C SER A 214 3.62 15.16 -9.05
N PHE A 215 2.61 15.84 -8.52
CA PHE A 215 1.87 16.85 -9.25
C PHE A 215 2.77 18.04 -9.64
N ALA A 216 3.52 18.58 -8.69
CA ALA A 216 4.45 19.67 -8.93
C ALA A 216 5.55 19.28 -9.94
N ALA A 217 6.09 18.06 -9.80
CA ALA A 217 7.09 17.50 -10.72
C ALA A 217 6.55 17.39 -12.15
N HIS A 218 5.32 16.87 -12.31
CA HIS A 218 4.67 16.79 -13.61
C HIS A 218 4.51 18.17 -14.24
N TRP A 219 4.03 19.15 -13.46
CA TRP A 219 3.89 20.52 -13.94
C TRP A 219 5.24 21.11 -14.38
N ILE A 220 6.30 20.94 -13.59
CA ILE A 220 7.64 21.44 -13.93
C ILE A 220 8.15 20.79 -15.23
N LEU A 221 8.02 19.47 -15.36
CA LEU A 221 8.53 18.73 -16.52
C LEU A 221 7.77 19.05 -17.81
N VAL A 222 6.49 19.38 -17.72
CA VAL A 222 5.67 19.69 -18.91
C VAL A 222 5.77 21.16 -19.30
N GLN A 223 5.84 22.10 -18.33
CA GLN A 223 5.75 23.53 -18.61
C GLN A 223 7.11 24.26 -18.60
N VAL A 224 8.07 23.79 -17.82
CA VAL A 224 9.32 24.53 -17.60
C VAL A 224 10.50 23.91 -18.34
N ALA A 225 10.73 22.62 -18.14
CA ALA A 225 11.90 21.93 -18.69
C ALA A 225 11.62 20.44 -18.91
N GLY A 226 11.40 20.02 -20.14
CA GLY A 226 11.37 18.61 -20.54
C GLY A 226 12.77 18.08 -20.84
N GLY A 227 13.04 16.84 -20.44
CA GLY A 227 14.30 16.16 -20.75
C GLY A 227 14.80 15.27 -19.61
N ILE A 228 15.68 14.34 -19.94
CA ILE A 228 16.19 13.33 -19.00
C ILE A 228 16.88 13.99 -17.79
N VAL A 229 17.67 15.04 -18.01
CA VAL A 229 18.40 15.74 -16.95
C VAL A 229 17.41 16.42 -15.99
N ALA A 230 16.40 17.13 -16.51
CA ALA A 230 15.36 17.75 -15.69
C ALA A 230 14.58 16.69 -14.88
N GLN A 231 14.23 15.57 -15.51
CA GLN A 231 13.56 14.46 -14.84
C GLN A 231 14.40 13.87 -13.70
N MET A 232 15.71 13.67 -13.90
CA MET A 232 16.62 13.21 -12.86
C MET A 232 16.71 14.21 -11.70
N LEU A 233 16.88 15.50 -11.99
CA LEU A 233 16.97 16.54 -10.96
C LEU A 233 15.68 16.63 -10.13
N VAL A 234 14.52 16.66 -10.79
CA VAL A 234 13.23 16.70 -10.11
C VAL A 234 13.00 15.44 -9.26
N SER A 235 13.40 14.26 -9.76
CA SER A 235 13.28 13.00 -9.01
C SER A 235 14.18 12.99 -7.78
N VAL A 236 15.44 13.40 -7.90
CA VAL A 236 16.37 13.48 -6.75
C VAL A 236 15.87 14.50 -5.72
N LEU A 237 15.45 15.69 -6.18
CA LEU A 237 14.87 16.70 -5.30
C LEU A 237 13.63 16.17 -4.58
N GLY A 238 12.74 15.48 -5.29
CA GLY A 238 11.55 14.85 -4.71
C GLY A 238 11.89 13.85 -3.61
N ILE A 239 12.88 12.98 -3.83
CA ILE A 239 13.36 12.02 -2.82
C ILE A 239 13.91 12.75 -1.58
N VAL A 240 14.73 13.78 -1.76
CA VAL A 240 15.29 14.57 -0.66
C VAL A 240 14.18 15.23 0.16
N LEU A 241 13.18 15.81 -0.52
CA LEU A 241 12.04 16.45 0.15
C LEU A 241 11.20 15.42 0.94
N LEU A 242 10.96 14.22 0.39
CA LEU A 242 10.24 13.15 1.10
C LEU A 242 10.97 12.69 2.35
N VAL A 243 12.29 12.55 2.30
CA VAL A 243 13.12 12.25 3.47
C VAL A 243 13.04 13.37 4.50
N GLY A 244 13.09 14.63 4.05
CA GLY A 244 12.91 15.81 4.91
C GLY A 244 11.57 15.82 5.65
N ILE A 245 10.48 15.51 4.94
CA ILE A 245 9.14 15.38 5.52
C ILE A 245 9.08 14.25 6.57
N ALA A 246 9.67 13.10 6.25
CA ALA A 246 9.73 11.98 7.20
C ALA A 246 10.50 12.35 8.46
N TRP A 247 11.58 13.12 8.33
CA TRP A 247 12.38 13.61 9.43
C TRP A 247 11.62 14.63 10.30
N ILE A 248 10.97 15.63 9.68
CA ILE A 248 10.11 16.62 10.35
C ILE A 248 8.98 15.93 11.12
N ALA A 249 8.27 14.98 10.48
CA ALA A 249 7.20 14.20 11.10
C ALA A 249 7.67 13.38 12.30
N THR A 250 8.95 13.01 12.33
CA THR A 250 9.56 12.30 13.46
C THR A 250 9.91 13.27 14.58
N LEU A 251 10.51 14.42 14.27
CA LEU A 251 10.81 15.46 15.24
C LEU A 251 9.54 15.95 15.95
N TYR A 252 8.48 16.23 15.17
CA TYR A 252 7.22 16.70 15.74
C TYR A 252 6.63 15.71 16.75
N ARG A 253 6.78 14.42 16.53
CA ARG A 253 6.31 13.38 17.47
C ARG A 253 7.20 13.22 18.69
N SER A 254 8.46 13.63 18.64
CA SER A 254 9.38 13.60 19.78
C SER A 254 9.27 14.83 20.69
N LEU A 255 8.72 15.95 20.19
CA LEU A 255 8.53 17.18 20.96
C LEU A 255 7.69 17.01 22.24
N PRO A 256 6.53 16.29 22.26
CA PRO A 256 5.76 16.08 23.49
C PRO A 256 6.51 15.31 24.56
N ILE A 257 7.46 14.45 24.18
CA ILE A 257 8.30 13.68 25.10
C ILE A 257 9.32 14.60 25.78
N LEU A 258 9.83 15.59 25.05
CA LEU A 258 10.78 16.58 25.54
C LEU A 258 10.13 17.61 26.47
N PHE A 259 8.84 17.94 26.24
CA PHE A 259 8.07 18.90 27.04
C PHE A 259 7.23 18.27 28.17
N GLY A 260 7.48 17.01 28.54
CA GLY A 260 6.98 16.41 29.76
C GLY A 260 5.51 15.99 29.79
N THR A 261 4.82 15.97 28.65
CA THR A 261 3.47 15.38 28.58
C THR A 261 3.59 13.86 28.48
N LYS A 262 3.57 13.16 29.63
CA LYS A 262 3.52 11.67 29.70
C LYS A 262 2.21 11.17 29.09
N THR A 263 2.13 11.05 27.79
CA THR A 263 1.17 10.15 27.16
C THR A 263 1.61 8.73 27.45
N ARG A 264 0.87 8.02 28.31
CA ARG A 264 1.05 6.57 28.54
C ARG A 264 0.91 5.85 27.22
N VAL A 265 2.02 5.55 26.57
CA VAL A 265 2.05 4.58 25.49
C VAL A 265 1.71 3.24 26.12
N PHE A 266 0.55 2.69 25.80
CA PHE A 266 0.10 1.38 26.18
C PHE A 266 1.14 0.36 25.68
N ARG A 267 1.96 -0.12 26.62
CA ARG A 267 2.93 -1.19 26.40
C ARG A 267 2.17 -2.52 26.46
N ILE A 268 1.49 -2.87 25.37
CA ILE A 268 0.89 -4.19 25.20
C ILE A 268 2.01 -5.14 24.76
N GLY A 269 2.33 -6.12 25.57
CA GLY A 269 2.94 -7.37 25.12
C GLY A 269 4.43 -7.56 25.37
N ARG A 270 4.90 -7.33 26.62
CA ARG A 270 6.20 -7.92 27.01
C ARG A 270 6.19 -8.64 28.37
N ASP A 271 5.10 -8.59 29.12
CA ASP A 271 5.06 -9.13 30.49
C ASP A 271 4.33 -10.48 30.61
N ALA A 272 3.97 -11.12 29.48
CA ALA A 272 3.34 -12.45 29.49
C ALA A 272 4.35 -13.64 29.40
N ALA A 273 5.65 -13.35 29.33
CA ALA A 273 6.66 -14.40 29.15
C ALA A 273 7.51 -14.73 30.40
N THR A 274 7.21 -14.13 31.56
CA THR A 274 8.04 -14.32 32.78
C THR A 274 7.29 -14.88 33.99
N THR A 275 6.12 -15.51 33.81
CA THR A 275 5.36 -16.06 34.95
C THR A 275 5.16 -17.59 34.89
N GLU A 276 5.93 -18.31 34.09
CA GLU A 276 5.97 -19.80 34.11
C GLU A 276 7.36 -20.35 34.46
N GLU A 277 8.04 -19.75 35.44
CA GLU A 277 9.19 -20.39 36.10
C GLU A 277 9.25 -19.95 37.58
N LYS A 278 8.36 -20.49 38.40
CA LYS A 278 8.58 -20.77 39.82
C LYS A 278 7.60 -21.83 40.31
#